data_edff71335af3faefca0ac19f5230f246
#
_entry.id   edff71335af3faefca0ac19f5230f246
#
_cell.length_a   1.000
_cell.length_b   1.000
_cell.length_c   1.000
_cell.angle_alpha   90.00
_cell.angle_beta   90.00
_cell.angle_gamma   90.00
#
_symmetry.space_group_name_H-M   'P 1'
#
loop_
_entity.id
_entity.type
_entity.pdbx_description
1 polymer ?
#
loop_
_entity_poly.entity_id
_entity_poly.type
_entity_poly.pdbx_seq_one_letter_code
_entity_poly.pdbx_strand_id
1 'polypeptide(L)'
;MTNGRSPSLALEPVRTYRDFIAGQSLATKVRGLARDAALRGLSLGRSPAVTSGWVRFPFYHHVFDDERKDFERQLGFMAGQGDFIGLDDAVAMLAAGDPIDGRYFCITFDDGFKNWHTNAMPVLLDKNAPAAFFLVTGYIGASVEHDRERLLGFYDSGDLLMEFLDWDDCREMISAGMTFGSHTVNHVHLADLDEAGVEAELKGSKQAIETELSRACDHFCCPFGREGIDFLAHRDPDIARRVGYKSFLSGHRGAMTQGGSEMMVKRDHLLAGWGNYQLRYFFS
;
A
#
# COMPACT_ATOMS: atom_id res chain seq x y z
N MET A 1 -25.61 -19.86 -22.55
CA MET A 1 -25.22 -19.02 -23.70
C MET A 1 -24.04 -18.21 -23.26
N THR A 2 -22.86 -18.70 -23.57
CA THR A 2 -21.58 -18.08 -23.28
C THR A 2 -21.39 -16.90 -24.21
N ASN A 3 -21.39 -15.69 -23.66
CA ASN A 3 -21.02 -14.50 -24.44
C ASN A 3 -19.54 -14.60 -24.84
N GLY A 4 -19.33 -15.01 -26.07
CA GLY A 4 -18.02 -14.98 -26.71
C GLY A 4 -17.55 -13.54 -26.86
N ARG A 5 -16.72 -13.08 -25.96
CA ARG A 5 -15.80 -11.97 -26.26
C ARG A 5 -14.70 -12.53 -27.13
N SER A 6 -14.53 -11.92 -28.29
CA SER A 6 -13.44 -12.24 -29.22
C SER A 6 -12.09 -12.20 -28.49
N PRO A 7 -11.19 -13.18 -28.70
CA PRO A 7 -9.86 -13.14 -28.15
C PRO A 7 -9.01 -12.11 -28.90
N SER A 8 -8.24 -11.33 -28.14
CA SER A 8 -7.09 -10.54 -28.57
C SER A 8 -7.33 -9.25 -29.36
N LEU A 9 -7.93 -8.26 -28.77
CA LEU A 9 -7.27 -6.96 -28.78
C LEU A 9 -6.21 -7.05 -27.66
N ALA A 10 -4.95 -6.83 -27.98
CA ALA A 10 -3.87 -6.85 -27.00
C ALA A 10 -4.20 -5.82 -25.93
N LEU A 11 -4.58 -6.28 -24.73
CA LEU A 11 -4.84 -5.37 -23.60
C LEU A 11 -3.53 -4.62 -23.35
N GLU A 12 -3.54 -3.31 -23.52
CA GLU A 12 -2.42 -2.46 -23.14
C GLU A 12 -2.36 -2.34 -21.63
N PRO A 13 -1.19 -2.12 -21.04
CA PRO A 13 -1.08 -1.86 -19.61
C PRO A 13 -1.93 -0.67 -19.17
N VAL A 14 -2.62 -0.84 -18.05
CA VAL A 14 -3.46 0.22 -17.46
C VAL A 14 -2.56 1.32 -16.90
N ARG A 15 -2.70 2.54 -17.42
CA ARG A 15 -1.91 3.71 -17.01
C ARG A 15 -2.72 4.80 -16.34
N THR A 16 -4.05 4.82 -16.55
CA THR A 16 -4.92 5.84 -15.97
C THR A 16 -5.96 5.22 -15.04
N TYR A 17 -6.36 5.96 -14.01
CA TYR A 17 -7.46 5.55 -13.12
C TYR A 17 -8.75 5.35 -13.92
N ARG A 18 -8.97 6.18 -14.94
CA ARG A 18 -10.12 6.05 -15.84
C ARG A 18 -10.17 4.68 -16.50
N ASP A 19 -9.03 4.19 -17.01
CA ASP A 19 -8.95 2.87 -17.67
C ASP A 19 -9.09 1.75 -16.63
N PHE A 20 -8.50 1.92 -15.44
CA PHE A 20 -8.60 0.98 -14.33
C PHE A 20 -10.07 0.71 -13.93
N ILE A 21 -10.92 1.73 -13.93
CA ILE A 21 -12.34 1.59 -13.59
C ILE A 21 -13.25 1.43 -14.80
N ALA A 22 -12.73 1.35 -16.02
CA ALA A 22 -13.54 1.31 -17.25
C ALA A 22 -14.50 0.13 -17.27
N GLY A 23 -14.05 -1.06 -16.82
CA GLY A 23 -14.84 -2.30 -16.74
C GLY A 23 -15.90 -2.33 -15.64
N GLN A 24 -15.93 -1.36 -14.73
CA GLN A 24 -16.87 -1.34 -13.62
C GLN A 24 -18.31 -1.16 -14.09
N SER A 25 -19.24 -1.89 -13.45
CA SER A 25 -20.67 -1.79 -13.73
C SER A 25 -21.21 -0.38 -13.43
N LEU A 26 -22.28 0.01 -14.13
CA LEU A 26 -22.98 1.29 -13.87
C LEU A 26 -23.43 1.38 -12.40
N ALA A 27 -23.90 0.28 -11.81
CA ALA A 27 -24.31 0.23 -10.41
C ALA A 27 -23.15 0.54 -9.45
N THR A 28 -21.93 0.07 -9.76
CA THR A 28 -20.74 0.36 -8.97
C THR A 28 -20.36 1.85 -9.09
N LYS A 29 -20.41 2.41 -10.30
CA LYS A 29 -20.15 3.84 -10.55
C LYS A 29 -21.15 4.74 -9.81
N VAL A 30 -22.46 4.41 -9.86
CA VAL A 30 -23.50 5.17 -9.14
C VAL A 30 -23.31 5.09 -7.62
N ARG A 31 -23.01 3.89 -7.08
CA ARG A 31 -22.69 3.74 -5.65
C ARG A 31 -21.47 4.55 -5.25
N GLY A 32 -20.45 4.62 -6.11
CA GLY A 32 -19.27 5.46 -5.90
C GLY A 32 -19.63 6.94 -5.77
N LEU A 33 -20.43 7.47 -6.70
CA LEU A 33 -20.90 8.86 -6.67
C LEU A 33 -21.76 9.18 -5.43
N ALA A 34 -22.67 8.27 -5.05
CA ALA A 34 -23.48 8.43 -3.85
C ALA A 34 -22.65 8.45 -2.57
N ARG A 35 -21.65 7.54 -2.47
CA ARG A 35 -20.69 7.53 -1.36
C ARG A 35 -19.88 8.81 -1.31
N ASP A 36 -19.43 9.30 -2.45
CA ASP A 36 -18.65 10.53 -2.55
C ASP A 36 -19.46 11.75 -2.06
N ALA A 37 -20.70 11.88 -2.51
CA ALA A 37 -21.61 12.93 -2.04
C ALA A 37 -21.87 12.85 -0.52
N ALA A 38 -22.07 11.63 0.01
CA ALA A 38 -22.24 11.41 1.45
C ALA A 38 -20.98 11.82 2.23
N LEU A 39 -19.79 11.44 1.76
CA LEU A 39 -18.52 11.80 2.40
C LEU A 39 -18.28 13.33 2.39
N ARG A 40 -18.67 14.03 1.31
CA ARG A 40 -18.63 15.50 1.27
C ARG A 40 -19.46 16.11 2.40
N GLY A 41 -20.70 15.64 2.56
CA GLY A 41 -21.58 16.10 3.65
C GLY A 41 -21.03 15.75 5.03
N LEU A 42 -20.59 14.51 5.23
CA LEU A 42 -20.06 14.01 6.51
C LEU A 42 -18.71 14.63 6.90
N SER A 43 -17.94 15.14 5.94
CA SER A 43 -16.66 15.81 6.20
C SER A 43 -16.81 17.28 6.63
N LEU A 44 -18.01 17.85 6.51
CA LEU A 44 -18.26 19.23 6.92
C LEU A 44 -18.09 19.36 8.45
N GLY A 45 -17.27 20.32 8.86
CA GLY A 45 -16.94 20.53 10.26
C GLY A 45 -15.98 19.52 10.88
N ARG A 46 -15.52 18.50 10.12
CA ARG A 46 -14.49 17.59 10.60
C ARG A 46 -13.10 18.14 10.30
N SER A 47 -12.21 17.96 11.25
CA SER A 47 -10.78 18.24 11.11
C SER A 47 -10.02 16.99 11.51
N PRO A 48 -8.87 16.68 10.89
CA PRO A 48 -7.96 15.68 11.45
C PRO A 48 -7.73 15.98 12.93
N ALA A 49 -7.62 14.94 13.76
CA ALA A 49 -7.51 15.11 15.21
C ALA A 49 -6.46 16.17 15.54
N VAL A 50 -6.91 17.25 16.18
CA VAL A 50 -6.06 18.38 16.57
C VAL A 50 -5.08 17.99 17.69
N THR A 51 -5.38 16.88 18.38
CA THR A 51 -4.51 16.33 19.43
C THR A 51 -3.23 15.76 18.83
N SER A 52 -2.09 16.06 19.42
CA SER A 52 -0.81 15.39 19.16
C SER A 52 -0.81 13.96 19.72
N GLY A 53 0.22 13.21 19.41
CA GLY A 53 0.43 11.90 19.99
C GLY A 53 -0.01 10.75 19.11
N TRP A 54 0.20 10.86 17.78
CA TRP A 54 -0.12 9.78 16.87
C TRP A 54 0.82 9.70 15.65
N VAL A 55 0.93 8.47 15.13
CA VAL A 55 1.45 8.19 13.79
C VAL A 55 0.32 7.58 12.96
N ARG A 56 0.07 8.11 11.77
CA ARG A 56 -0.82 7.53 10.77
C ARG A 56 -0.01 6.94 9.63
N PHE A 57 -0.51 5.86 9.07
CA PHE A 57 0.10 5.14 7.96
C PHE A 57 -0.86 5.13 6.76
N PRO A 58 -0.96 6.25 6.00
CA PRO A 58 -1.68 6.25 4.73
C PRO A 58 -1.05 5.24 3.78
N PHE A 59 -1.89 4.41 3.13
CA PHE A 59 -1.38 3.49 2.11
C PHE A 59 -2.15 3.58 0.81
N TYR A 60 -1.40 3.39 -0.27
CA TYR A 60 -1.85 3.44 -1.64
C TYR A 60 -1.43 2.15 -2.36
N HIS A 61 -2.17 1.79 -3.43
CA HIS A 61 -1.72 0.76 -4.38
C HIS A 61 -1.18 1.44 -5.64
N HIS A 62 -1.84 2.50 -6.10
CA HIS A 62 -1.51 3.18 -7.35
C HIS A 62 -1.43 4.69 -7.18
N VAL A 63 -0.60 5.29 -8.05
CA VAL A 63 -0.72 6.69 -8.45
C VAL A 63 -0.70 6.69 -9.97
N PHE A 64 -1.88 6.72 -10.59
CA PHE A 64 -2.01 6.69 -12.04
C PHE A 64 -1.59 8.03 -12.67
N ASP A 65 -1.36 8.04 -14.00
CA ASP A 65 -0.90 9.22 -14.74
C ASP A 65 -1.86 10.41 -14.54
N ASP A 66 -3.17 10.16 -14.52
CA ASP A 66 -4.23 11.14 -14.31
C ASP A 66 -4.45 11.53 -12.84
N GLU A 67 -3.79 10.85 -11.88
CA GLU A 67 -3.92 11.10 -10.44
C GLU A 67 -2.72 11.85 -9.81
N ARG A 68 -1.63 12.09 -10.53
CA ARG A 68 -0.40 12.69 -9.96
C ARG A 68 -0.64 14.02 -9.24
N LYS A 69 -1.46 14.91 -9.82
CA LYS A 69 -1.80 16.22 -9.22
C LYS A 69 -2.66 16.07 -7.97
N ASP A 70 -3.54 15.09 -7.97
CA ASP A 70 -4.39 14.81 -6.82
C ASP A 70 -3.58 14.20 -5.68
N PHE A 71 -2.64 13.30 -5.98
CA PHE A 71 -1.69 12.76 -5.01
C PHE A 71 -0.81 13.88 -4.40
N GLU A 72 -0.26 14.75 -5.24
CA GLU A 72 0.51 15.92 -4.78
C GLU A 72 -0.31 16.80 -3.82
N ARG A 73 -1.56 17.08 -4.16
CA ARG A 73 -2.49 17.84 -3.31
C ARG A 73 -2.77 17.15 -1.98
N GLN A 74 -2.87 15.80 -1.96
CA GLN A 74 -3.05 15.03 -0.73
C GLN A 74 -1.81 15.12 0.18
N LEU A 75 -0.60 14.98 -0.38
CA LEU A 75 0.64 15.18 0.40
C LEU A 75 0.71 16.60 0.97
N GLY A 76 0.38 17.63 0.18
CA GLY A 76 0.29 19.00 0.67
C GLY A 76 -0.74 19.18 1.79
N PHE A 77 -1.88 18.49 1.73
CA PHE A 77 -2.87 18.49 2.81
C PHE A 77 -2.31 17.83 4.09
N MET A 78 -1.64 16.67 3.96
CA MET A 78 -1.04 15.97 5.11
C MET A 78 0.10 16.77 5.74
N ALA A 79 0.97 17.40 4.95
CA ALA A 79 2.03 18.29 5.44
C ALA A 79 1.49 19.48 6.26
N GLY A 80 0.26 19.94 5.97
CA GLY A 80 -0.42 20.95 6.78
C GLY A 80 -1.03 20.42 8.09
N GLN A 81 -1.00 19.11 8.34
CA GLN A 81 -1.60 18.47 9.52
C GLN A 81 -0.55 17.80 10.43
N GLY A 82 0.61 17.44 9.93
CA GLY A 82 1.69 16.76 10.64
C GLY A 82 2.92 16.59 9.77
N ASP A 83 3.97 16.05 10.34
CA ASP A 83 5.25 15.83 9.67
C ASP A 83 5.28 14.47 8.98
N PHE A 84 6.03 14.37 7.88
CA PHE A 84 6.34 13.07 7.27
C PHE A 84 7.47 12.38 8.03
N ILE A 85 7.33 11.07 8.26
CA ILE A 85 8.31 10.24 8.95
C ILE A 85 8.59 8.97 8.15
N GLY A 86 9.84 8.49 8.18
CA GLY A 86 10.22 7.20 7.59
C GLY A 86 9.65 6.01 8.38
N LEU A 87 9.55 4.86 7.71
CA LEU A 87 8.97 3.66 8.34
C LEU A 87 9.84 3.16 9.50
N ASP A 88 11.17 3.16 9.36
CA ASP A 88 12.07 2.74 10.42
C ASP A 88 11.89 3.57 11.69
N ASP A 89 11.83 4.89 11.55
CA ASP A 89 11.64 5.82 12.67
C ASP A 89 10.25 5.67 13.29
N ALA A 90 9.22 5.52 12.46
CA ALA A 90 7.85 5.31 12.93
C ALA A 90 7.72 4.01 13.74
N VAL A 91 8.32 2.92 13.25
CA VAL A 91 8.33 1.63 13.95
C VAL A 91 9.16 1.69 15.23
N ALA A 92 10.32 2.34 15.20
CA ALA A 92 11.14 2.55 16.41
C ALA A 92 10.39 3.35 17.49
N MET A 93 9.65 4.39 17.09
CA MET A 93 8.80 5.17 17.99
C MET A 93 7.70 4.33 18.65
N LEU A 94 7.04 3.42 17.90
CA LEU A 94 6.04 2.49 18.43
C LEU A 94 6.66 1.48 19.40
N ALA A 95 7.81 0.90 19.01
CA ALA A 95 8.52 -0.11 19.80
C ALA A 95 9.06 0.45 21.12
N ALA A 96 9.44 1.73 21.16
CA ALA A 96 9.87 2.40 22.39
C ALA A 96 8.74 2.50 23.44
N GLY A 97 7.46 2.58 23.00
CA GLY A 97 6.30 2.68 23.89
C GLY A 97 6.18 4.02 24.62
N ASP A 98 7.06 4.97 24.35
CA ASP A 98 7.03 6.31 24.92
C ASP A 98 5.85 7.13 24.38
N PRO A 99 5.44 8.22 25.06
CA PRO A 99 4.46 9.15 24.49
C PRO A 99 4.94 9.72 23.15
N ILE A 100 4.08 9.64 22.15
CA ILE A 100 4.37 10.21 20.84
C ILE A 100 4.24 11.73 20.93
N ASP A 101 5.35 12.43 20.66
CA ASP A 101 5.40 13.90 20.68
C ASP A 101 5.20 14.47 19.27
N GLY A 102 3.97 14.60 18.85
CA GLY A 102 3.66 15.18 17.55
C GLY A 102 2.58 14.45 16.77
N ARG A 103 2.52 14.76 15.50
CA ARG A 103 1.60 14.17 14.51
C ARG A 103 2.41 13.77 13.29
N TYR A 104 2.40 12.49 12.97
CA TYR A 104 3.28 11.97 11.93
C TYR A 104 2.49 11.18 10.88
N PHE A 105 2.90 11.32 9.63
CA PHE A 105 2.42 10.52 8.51
C PHE A 105 3.58 9.69 7.94
N CYS A 106 3.46 8.37 7.99
CA CYS A 106 4.35 7.43 7.33
C CYS A 106 3.64 6.92 6.06
N ILE A 107 4.06 7.40 4.89
CA ILE A 107 3.44 7.04 3.61
C ILE A 107 3.87 5.64 3.22
N THR A 108 2.91 4.79 2.84
CA THR A 108 3.20 3.41 2.42
C THR A 108 2.50 3.06 1.11
N PHE A 109 3.04 2.06 0.40
CA PHE A 109 2.50 1.55 -0.86
C PHE A 109 2.56 0.03 -0.86
N ASP A 110 1.55 -0.63 -1.44
CA ASP A 110 1.43 -2.08 -1.50
C ASP A 110 1.40 -2.59 -2.94
N ASP A 111 1.90 -3.82 -3.17
CA ASP A 111 1.88 -4.67 -4.35
C ASP A 111 3.14 -4.65 -5.25
N GLY A 112 3.77 -3.53 -5.52
CA GLY A 112 4.97 -3.46 -6.37
C GLY A 112 4.74 -2.87 -7.77
N PHE A 113 3.72 -2.03 -7.97
CA PHE A 113 3.37 -1.50 -9.28
C PHE A 113 4.35 -0.46 -9.83
N LYS A 114 4.60 -0.49 -11.15
CA LYS A 114 5.52 0.40 -11.86
C LYS A 114 5.21 1.89 -11.68
N ASN A 115 3.94 2.24 -11.50
CA ASN A 115 3.51 3.63 -11.33
C ASN A 115 4.00 4.28 -10.03
N TRP A 116 4.60 3.53 -9.12
CA TRP A 116 5.29 4.11 -7.97
C TRP A 116 6.56 4.83 -8.37
N HIS A 117 7.37 4.19 -9.23
CA HIS A 117 8.60 4.78 -9.74
C HIS A 117 8.31 5.97 -10.68
N THR A 118 7.37 5.79 -11.60
CA THR A 118 7.10 6.80 -12.64
C THR A 118 6.30 8.00 -12.15
N ASN A 119 5.39 7.80 -11.20
CA ASN A 119 4.42 8.82 -10.79
C ASN A 119 4.52 9.21 -9.32
N ALA A 120 4.59 8.24 -8.38
CA ALA A 120 4.59 8.55 -6.95
C ALA A 120 5.95 9.12 -6.49
N MET A 121 7.06 8.46 -6.83
CA MET A 121 8.39 8.84 -6.37
C MET A 121 8.75 10.31 -6.69
N PRO A 122 8.57 10.84 -7.92
CA PRO A 122 8.88 12.23 -8.20
C PRO A 122 8.11 13.23 -7.30
N VAL A 123 6.84 12.92 -6.98
CA VAL A 123 6.00 13.77 -6.11
C VAL A 123 6.46 13.65 -4.65
N LEU A 124 6.80 12.45 -4.18
CA LEU A 124 7.33 12.23 -2.83
C LEU A 124 8.63 12.99 -2.61
N LEU A 125 9.54 12.97 -3.59
CA LEU A 125 10.81 13.70 -3.55
C LEU A 125 10.60 15.21 -3.51
N ASP A 126 9.70 15.74 -4.35
CA ASP A 126 9.35 17.17 -4.35
C ASP A 126 8.80 17.64 -3.00
N LYS A 127 8.07 16.80 -2.30
CA LYS A 127 7.49 17.08 -0.98
C LYS A 127 8.41 16.70 0.20
N ASN A 128 9.62 16.17 -0.04
CA ASN A 128 10.50 15.60 0.97
C ASN A 128 9.76 14.60 1.89
N ALA A 129 8.88 13.80 1.31
CA ALA A 129 8.08 12.80 2.02
C ALA A 129 8.75 11.42 1.87
N PRO A 130 9.41 10.88 2.91
CA PRO A 130 9.88 9.50 2.90
C PRO A 130 8.67 8.55 2.77
N ALA A 131 8.88 7.45 2.06
CA ALA A 131 7.84 6.45 1.89
C ALA A 131 8.40 5.03 1.93
N ALA A 132 7.55 4.07 2.28
CA ALA A 132 7.87 2.65 2.27
C ALA A 132 7.00 1.91 1.26
N PHE A 133 7.61 0.94 0.56
CA PHE A 133 7.03 0.21 -0.55
C PHE A 133 7.10 -1.29 -0.29
N PHE A 134 5.94 -1.96 -0.24
CA PHE A 134 5.84 -3.37 0.08
C PHE A 134 5.66 -4.21 -1.18
N LEU A 135 6.64 -5.08 -1.45
CA LEU A 135 6.77 -5.82 -2.71
C LEU A 135 6.14 -7.20 -2.63
N VAL A 136 5.29 -7.53 -3.59
CA VAL A 136 4.95 -8.91 -3.93
C VAL A 136 6.07 -9.46 -4.80
N THR A 137 7.05 -10.14 -4.19
CA THR A 137 8.33 -10.43 -4.83
C THR A 137 8.25 -11.35 -6.03
N GLY A 138 7.23 -12.20 -6.10
CA GLY A 138 6.98 -13.06 -7.26
C GLY A 138 6.57 -12.29 -8.54
N TYR A 139 6.22 -11.00 -8.43
CA TYR A 139 5.83 -10.17 -9.57
C TYR A 139 6.89 -9.14 -9.98
N ILE A 140 7.91 -8.90 -9.12
CA ILE A 140 8.97 -7.94 -9.43
C ILE A 140 9.84 -8.46 -10.57
N GLY A 141 10.02 -7.64 -11.60
CA GLY A 141 10.71 -8.01 -12.85
C GLY A 141 9.84 -8.76 -13.85
N ALA A 142 8.56 -9.01 -13.57
CA ALA A 142 7.64 -9.59 -14.53
C ALA A 142 7.37 -8.64 -15.70
N SER A 143 7.53 -9.12 -16.93
CA SER A 143 7.32 -8.30 -18.12
C SER A 143 5.98 -8.58 -18.81
N VAL A 144 5.37 -7.54 -19.34
CA VAL A 144 4.12 -7.64 -20.13
C VAL A 144 4.29 -8.54 -21.35
N GLU A 145 5.50 -8.63 -21.90
CA GLU A 145 5.81 -9.41 -23.07
C GLU A 145 5.86 -10.92 -22.78
N HIS A 146 6.44 -11.31 -21.65
CA HIS A 146 6.72 -12.72 -21.33
C HIS A 146 5.82 -13.30 -20.26
N ASP A 147 5.29 -12.48 -19.33
CA ASP A 147 4.56 -12.92 -18.13
C ASP A 147 3.08 -12.49 -18.17
N ARG A 148 2.55 -12.15 -19.32
CA ARG A 148 1.24 -11.53 -19.51
C ARG A 148 0.10 -12.25 -18.78
N GLU A 149 0.04 -13.58 -18.88
CA GLU A 149 -1.01 -14.39 -18.24
C GLU A 149 -0.95 -14.26 -16.71
N ARG A 150 0.27 -14.31 -16.14
CA ARG A 150 0.50 -14.12 -14.72
C ARG A 150 0.11 -12.72 -14.27
N LEU A 151 0.47 -11.69 -15.04
CA LEU A 151 0.14 -10.29 -14.73
C LEU A 151 -1.38 -10.04 -14.78
N LEU A 152 -2.10 -10.61 -15.74
CA LEU A 152 -3.56 -10.56 -15.81
C LEU A 152 -4.22 -11.29 -14.64
N GLY A 153 -3.57 -12.31 -14.09
CA GLY A 153 -4.05 -13.07 -12.93
C GLY A 153 -3.87 -12.35 -11.59
N PHE A 154 -3.20 -11.20 -11.53
CA PHE A 154 -3.02 -10.47 -10.26
C PHE A 154 -4.34 -9.97 -9.68
N TYR A 155 -5.24 -9.49 -10.51
CA TYR A 155 -6.60 -9.15 -10.13
C TYR A 155 -7.57 -10.25 -10.54
N ASP A 156 -8.50 -10.61 -9.64
CA ASP A 156 -9.52 -11.65 -9.87
C ASP A 156 -10.36 -11.43 -11.13
N SER A 157 -10.49 -10.18 -11.57
CA SER A 157 -11.23 -9.85 -12.81
C SER A 157 -10.56 -10.40 -14.07
N GLY A 158 -9.24 -10.61 -14.06
CA GLY A 158 -8.46 -11.12 -15.20
C GLY A 158 -8.43 -10.22 -16.42
N ASP A 159 -8.87 -8.95 -16.30
CA ASP A 159 -8.97 -7.99 -17.40
C ASP A 159 -8.14 -6.71 -17.19
N LEU A 160 -7.37 -6.64 -16.10
CA LEU A 160 -6.49 -5.53 -15.77
C LEU A 160 -5.03 -5.97 -15.92
N LEU A 161 -4.37 -5.46 -16.94
CA LEU A 161 -2.95 -5.68 -17.15
C LEU A 161 -2.17 -4.56 -16.48
N MET A 162 -1.47 -4.91 -15.37
CA MET A 162 -0.63 -3.95 -14.64
C MET A 162 0.85 -4.22 -14.92
N GLU A 163 1.64 -3.14 -14.96
CA GLU A 163 3.10 -3.22 -14.96
C GLU A 163 3.61 -3.19 -13.53
N PHE A 164 4.59 -4.03 -13.23
CA PHE A 164 5.28 -4.07 -11.93
C PHE A 164 6.67 -3.44 -12.05
N LEU A 165 7.22 -3.06 -10.91
CA LEU A 165 8.62 -2.65 -10.78
C LEU A 165 9.53 -3.79 -11.23
N ASP A 166 10.70 -3.45 -11.72
CA ASP A 166 11.84 -4.36 -11.74
C ASP A 166 12.83 -4.01 -10.60
N TRP A 167 13.86 -4.85 -10.44
CA TRP A 167 14.82 -4.65 -9.36
C TRP A 167 15.71 -3.42 -9.57
N ASP A 168 15.91 -2.96 -10.81
CA ASP A 168 16.65 -1.74 -11.10
C ASP A 168 15.84 -0.50 -10.66
N ASP A 169 14.53 -0.47 -10.94
CA ASP A 169 13.64 0.56 -10.38
C ASP A 169 13.72 0.62 -8.85
N CYS A 170 13.71 -0.56 -8.20
CA CYS A 170 13.79 -0.63 -6.75
C CYS A 170 15.14 -0.09 -6.23
N ARG A 171 16.25 -0.37 -6.92
CA ARG A 171 17.58 0.19 -6.58
C ARG A 171 17.63 1.70 -6.74
N GLU A 172 17.02 2.24 -7.81
CA GLU A 172 16.90 3.69 -7.99
C GLU A 172 16.08 4.34 -6.87
N MET A 173 14.94 3.73 -6.50
CA MET A 173 14.09 4.23 -5.41
C MET A 173 14.80 4.19 -4.06
N ILE A 174 15.58 3.14 -3.75
CA ILE A 174 16.43 3.10 -2.54
C ILE A 174 17.46 4.22 -2.57
N SER A 175 18.11 4.44 -3.70
CA SER A 175 19.12 5.50 -3.85
C SER A 175 18.52 6.90 -3.66
N ALA A 176 17.21 7.03 -3.92
CA ALA A 176 16.42 8.22 -3.67
C ALA A 176 15.88 8.32 -2.21
N GLY A 177 16.25 7.40 -1.32
CA GLY A 177 15.87 7.44 0.10
C GLY A 177 14.57 6.73 0.45
N MET A 178 14.01 5.90 -0.45
CA MET A 178 12.81 5.12 -0.18
C MET A 178 13.14 3.82 0.56
N THR A 179 12.21 3.32 1.37
CA THR A 179 12.32 2.05 2.11
C THR A 179 11.54 0.96 1.40
N PHE A 180 12.06 -0.29 1.38
CA PHE A 180 11.32 -1.44 0.88
C PHE A 180 11.03 -2.44 1.98
N GLY A 181 9.83 -3.03 1.92
CA GLY A 181 9.36 -4.11 2.78
C GLY A 181 8.74 -5.25 1.96
N SER A 182 8.37 -6.31 2.64
CA SER A 182 7.79 -7.51 2.05
C SER A 182 6.26 -7.47 2.05
N HIS A 183 5.66 -7.98 0.95
CA HIS A 183 4.23 -8.21 0.81
C HIS A 183 3.93 -9.65 0.36
N THR A 184 4.65 -10.62 0.92
CA THR A 184 4.71 -12.04 0.52
C THR A 184 5.39 -12.27 -0.84
N VAL A 185 5.54 -13.54 -1.22
CA VAL A 185 6.00 -13.93 -2.57
C VAL A 185 4.85 -13.83 -3.56
N ASN A 186 3.67 -14.38 -3.21
CA ASN A 186 2.59 -14.68 -4.16
C ASN A 186 1.29 -13.89 -3.91
N HIS A 187 1.28 -12.88 -3.01
CA HIS A 187 0.09 -12.10 -2.65
C HIS A 187 -1.07 -12.95 -2.13
N VAL A 188 -0.78 -13.86 -1.21
CA VAL A 188 -1.73 -14.85 -0.68
C VAL A 188 -2.45 -14.37 0.57
N HIS A 189 -3.64 -14.93 0.85
CA HIS A 189 -4.27 -14.83 2.16
C HIS A 189 -3.51 -15.73 3.14
N LEU A 190 -2.82 -15.17 4.14
CA LEU A 190 -2.06 -15.94 5.12
C LEU A 190 -2.96 -16.87 5.94
N ALA A 191 -4.22 -16.46 6.17
CA ALA A 191 -5.20 -17.25 6.92
C ALA A 191 -5.52 -18.61 6.26
N ASP A 192 -5.33 -18.72 4.94
CA ASP A 192 -5.59 -19.95 4.17
C ASP A 192 -4.40 -20.94 4.22
N LEU A 193 -3.25 -20.51 4.77
CA LEU A 193 -2.04 -21.31 4.86
C LEU A 193 -1.85 -21.89 6.28
N ASP A 194 -1.16 -23.01 6.35
CA ASP A 194 -0.60 -23.50 7.61
C ASP A 194 0.65 -22.67 8.02
N GLU A 195 1.18 -22.88 9.22
CA GLU A 195 2.33 -22.12 9.73
C GLU A 195 3.56 -22.24 8.83
N ALA A 196 3.81 -23.42 8.26
CA ALA A 196 4.95 -23.66 7.38
C ALA A 196 4.79 -22.89 6.05
N GLY A 197 3.57 -22.84 5.52
CA GLY A 197 3.23 -22.05 4.33
C GLY A 197 3.38 -20.55 4.58
N VAL A 198 2.89 -20.05 5.71
CA VAL A 198 3.09 -18.64 6.11
C VAL A 198 4.58 -18.33 6.23
N GLU A 199 5.34 -19.16 6.96
CA GLU A 199 6.79 -18.93 7.12
C GLU A 199 7.51 -18.93 5.77
N ALA A 200 7.14 -19.82 4.85
CA ALA A 200 7.75 -19.91 3.52
C ALA A 200 7.49 -18.61 2.70
N GLU A 201 6.25 -18.09 2.69
CA GLU A 201 5.89 -16.83 2.02
C GLU A 201 6.67 -15.63 2.59
N LEU A 202 6.71 -15.50 3.90
CA LEU A 202 7.40 -14.41 4.58
C LEU A 202 8.92 -14.48 4.37
N LYS A 203 9.51 -15.66 4.59
CA LYS A 203 10.96 -15.87 4.48
C LYS A 203 11.44 -15.78 3.03
N GLY A 204 10.68 -16.34 2.09
CA GLY A 204 11.02 -16.27 0.66
C GLY A 204 11.04 -14.84 0.15
N SER A 205 10.03 -14.05 0.49
CA SER A 205 9.96 -12.63 0.11
C SER A 205 11.08 -11.80 0.76
N LYS A 206 11.34 -11.99 2.07
CA LYS A 206 12.45 -11.33 2.76
C LYS A 206 13.78 -11.60 2.06
N GLN A 207 14.09 -12.87 1.80
CA GLN A 207 15.32 -13.29 1.16
C GLN A 207 15.49 -12.71 -0.26
N ALA A 208 14.41 -12.69 -1.04
CA ALA A 208 14.45 -12.11 -2.37
C ALA A 208 14.82 -10.60 -2.32
N ILE A 209 14.14 -9.83 -1.47
CA ILE A 209 14.42 -8.39 -1.29
C ILE A 209 15.86 -8.16 -0.81
N GLU A 210 16.30 -8.90 0.21
CA GLU A 210 17.65 -8.74 0.77
C GLU A 210 18.75 -9.12 -0.23
N THR A 211 18.52 -10.16 -1.03
CA THR A 211 19.46 -10.59 -2.08
C THR A 211 19.55 -9.54 -3.19
N GLU A 212 18.43 -9.11 -3.72
CA GLU A 212 18.38 -8.22 -4.89
C GLU A 212 18.80 -6.78 -4.55
N LEU A 213 18.43 -6.29 -3.37
CA LEU A 213 18.66 -4.91 -2.99
C LEU A 213 19.90 -4.71 -2.09
N SER A 214 20.52 -5.81 -1.61
CA SER A 214 21.65 -5.77 -0.66
C SER A 214 21.37 -4.88 0.56
N ARG A 215 20.14 -4.92 1.05
CA ARG A 215 19.62 -4.18 2.19
C ARG A 215 18.75 -5.07 3.06
N ALA A 216 18.71 -4.82 4.37
CA ALA A 216 17.80 -5.52 5.27
C ALA A 216 16.33 -5.22 4.90
N CYS A 217 15.49 -6.25 4.93
CA CYS A 217 14.05 -6.15 4.77
C CYS A 217 13.39 -6.36 6.14
N ASP A 218 13.25 -5.29 6.89
CA ASP A 218 12.83 -5.33 8.30
C ASP A 218 11.31 -5.24 8.50
N HIS A 219 10.55 -4.93 7.46
CA HIS A 219 9.13 -4.63 7.55
C HIS A 219 8.30 -5.54 6.67
N PHE A 220 7.18 -6.03 7.23
CA PHE A 220 6.22 -6.86 6.53
C PHE A 220 4.84 -6.19 6.52
N CYS A 221 4.20 -6.20 5.37
CA CYS A 221 2.80 -5.82 5.21
C CYS A 221 1.99 -7.03 4.76
N CYS A 222 0.89 -7.30 5.47
CA CYS A 222 0.01 -8.41 5.14
C CYS A 222 -0.87 -8.07 3.92
N PRO A 223 -0.90 -8.90 2.86
CA PRO A 223 -1.83 -8.76 1.75
C PRO A 223 -3.29 -8.65 2.24
N PHE A 224 -4.07 -7.74 1.65
CA PHE A 224 -5.46 -7.40 2.01
C PHE A 224 -5.62 -6.87 3.44
N GLY A 225 -5.02 -7.51 4.44
CA GLY A 225 -4.82 -7.03 5.81
C GLY A 225 -6.02 -7.07 6.74
N ARG A 226 -7.09 -7.87 6.47
CA ARG A 226 -8.26 -8.03 7.33
C ARG A 226 -8.05 -9.19 8.30
N GLU A 227 -8.04 -8.88 9.60
CA GLU A 227 -7.90 -9.88 10.66
C GLU A 227 -9.03 -10.93 10.62
N GLY A 228 -8.66 -12.20 10.80
CA GLY A 228 -9.59 -13.33 10.79
C GLY A 228 -10.08 -13.75 9.40
N ILE A 229 -9.71 -13.00 8.34
CA ILE A 229 -10.05 -13.29 6.95
C ILE A 229 -8.77 -13.47 6.13
N ASP A 230 -7.87 -12.52 6.19
CA ASP A 230 -6.65 -12.49 5.39
C ASP A 230 -5.43 -12.94 6.19
N PHE A 231 -5.46 -12.77 7.51
CA PHE A 231 -4.44 -13.21 8.44
C PHE A 231 -5.01 -13.55 9.83
N LEU A 232 -4.26 -14.31 10.62
CA LEU A 232 -4.61 -14.69 11.99
C LEU A 232 -3.73 -13.92 12.99
N ALA A 233 -4.32 -12.98 13.72
CA ALA A 233 -3.58 -12.10 14.64
C ALA A 233 -2.86 -12.85 15.79
N HIS A 234 -3.36 -14.03 16.17
CA HIS A 234 -2.75 -14.87 17.20
C HIS A 234 -1.58 -15.75 16.67
N ARG A 235 -1.29 -15.73 15.37
CA ARG A 235 -0.30 -16.57 14.72
C ARG A 235 0.69 -15.78 13.86
N ASP A 236 0.19 -15.01 12.88
CA ASP A 236 1.01 -14.51 11.79
C ASP A 236 2.00 -13.41 12.20
N PRO A 237 1.66 -12.47 13.11
CA PRO A 237 2.64 -11.52 13.64
C PRO A 237 3.80 -12.20 14.39
N ASP A 238 3.55 -13.30 15.09
CA ASP A 238 4.60 -14.06 15.77
C ASP A 238 5.48 -14.83 14.79
N ILE A 239 4.91 -15.36 13.69
CA ILE A 239 5.71 -15.94 12.61
C ILE A 239 6.57 -14.85 11.96
N ALA A 240 6.01 -13.68 11.65
CA ALA A 240 6.78 -12.56 11.08
C ALA A 240 7.96 -12.17 11.99
N ARG A 241 7.74 -12.08 13.30
CA ARG A 241 8.80 -11.81 14.28
C ARG A 241 9.87 -12.91 14.28
N ARG A 242 9.49 -14.19 14.22
CA ARG A 242 10.44 -15.34 14.15
C ARG A 242 11.26 -15.32 12.86
N VAL A 243 10.68 -14.89 11.74
CA VAL A 243 11.37 -14.69 10.45
C VAL A 243 12.35 -13.50 10.50
N GLY A 244 12.20 -12.61 11.49
CA GLY A 244 13.09 -11.47 11.72
C GLY A 244 12.56 -10.16 11.17
N TYR A 245 11.24 -10.01 10.99
CA TYR A 245 10.62 -8.72 10.74
C TYR A 245 10.46 -7.93 12.04
N LYS A 246 10.68 -6.63 11.96
CA LYS A 246 10.52 -5.67 13.07
C LYS A 246 9.11 -5.10 13.15
N SER A 247 8.33 -5.22 12.08
CA SER A 247 6.94 -4.75 12.07
C SER A 247 6.04 -5.63 11.20
N PHE A 248 4.75 -5.66 11.57
CA PHE A 248 3.67 -6.28 10.82
C PHE A 248 2.58 -5.23 10.60
N LEU A 249 2.37 -4.83 9.33
CA LEU A 249 1.38 -3.85 8.94
C LEU A 249 0.10 -4.55 8.47
N SER A 250 -1.04 -4.05 8.94
CA SER A 250 -2.38 -4.59 8.62
C SER A 250 -3.20 -3.61 7.78
N GLY A 251 -4.40 -4.03 7.38
CA GLY A 251 -5.41 -3.17 6.74
C GLY A 251 -6.38 -2.50 7.72
N HIS A 252 -6.20 -2.67 9.03
CA HIS A 252 -7.02 -2.03 10.04
C HIS A 252 -6.83 -0.52 9.99
N ARG A 253 -7.95 0.20 9.89
CA ARG A 253 -7.92 1.66 9.81
C ARG A 253 -7.70 2.30 11.19
N GLY A 254 -6.94 3.39 11.21
CA GLY A 254 -6.78 4.25 12.38
C GLY A 254 -5.35 4.71 12.63
N ALA A 255 -5.22 5.64 13.56
CA ALA A 255 -3.93 6.09 14.03
C ALA A 255 -3.30 5.09 15.00
N MET A 256 -1.97 5.05 15.01
CA MET A 256 -1.18 4.45 16.08
C MET A 256 -0.88 5.50 17.13
N THR A 257 -1.08 5.14 18.39
CA THR A 257 -0.84 5.99 19.56
C THR A 257 0.08 5.27 20.52
N GLN A 258 0.45 5.90 21.62
CA GLN A 258 1.23 5.27 22.68
C GLN A 258 0.65 3.90 23.08
N GLY A 259 1.50 2.89 23.16
CA GLY A 259 1.14 1.51 23.50
C GLY A 259 0.59 0.71 22.31
N GLY A 260 0.54 1.28 21.11
CA GLY A 260 0.25 0.54 19.88
C GLY A 260 1.42 -0.37 19.51
N SER A 261 1.14 -1.62 19.11
CA SER A 261 2.19 -2.58 18.75
C SER A 261 2.69 -2.37 17.33
N GLU A 262 4.00 -2.35 17.16
CA GLU A 262 4.70 -2.38 15.86
C GLU A 262 4.41 -3.67 15.08
N MET A 263 3.98 -4.73 15.77
CA MET A 263 3.56 -5.99 15.16
C MET A 263 2.06 -6.06 14.86
N MET A 264 1.37 -4.92 14.89
CA MET A 264 -0.04 -4.78 14.47
C MET A 264 -0.31 -3.32 14.07
N VAL A 265 0.45 -2.82 13.10
CA VAL A 265 0.34 -1.43 12.65
C VAL A 265 -0.95 -1.24 11.87
N LYS A 266 -1.74 -0.25 12.29
CA LYS A 266 -2.96 0.19 11.59
C LYS A 266 -2.59 1.12 10.45
N ARG A 267 -3.37 1.05 9.36
CA ARG A 267 -3.13 1.87 8.17
C ARG A 267 -4.43 2.43 7.61
N ASP A 268 -4.34 3.56 6.94
CA ASP A 268 -5.47 4.23 6.31
C ASP A 268 -5.40 4.07 4.77
N HIS A 269 -6.23 3.17 4.19
CA HIS A 269 -6.32 3.02 2.75
C HIS A 269 -6.84 4.29 2.08
N LEU A 270 -6.10 4.82 1.13
CA LEU A 270 -6.42 6.00 0.32
C LEU A 270 -6.34 5.66 -1.18
N LEU A 271 -7.12 6.37 -1.99
CA LEU A 271 -6.93 6.43 -3.43
C LEU A 271 -6.30 7.79 -3.78
N ALA A 272 -5.34 7.77 -4.69
CA ALA A 272 -4.60 8.98 -5.07
C ALA A 272 -5.52 10.09 -5.64
N GLY A 273 -6.61 9.71 -6.32
CA GLY A 273 -7.62 10.64 -6.84
C GLY A 273 -8.60 11.21 -5.79
N TRP A 274 -8.51 10.82 -4.51
CA TRP A 274 -9.42 11.33 -3.49
C TRP A 274 -9.19 12.82 -3.18
N GLY A 275 -10.30 13.54 -2.91
CA GLY A 275 -10.26 14.94 -2.48
C GLY A 275 -9.95 15.08 -0.98
N ASN A 276 -9.52 16.28 -0.56
CA ASN A 276 -9.18 16.57 0.84
C ASN A 276 -10.36 16.35 1.82
N TYR A 277 -11.61 16.34 1.35
CA TYR A 277 -12.77 16.06 2.20
C TYR A 277 -12.80 14.58 2.63
N GLN A 278 -12.37 13.63 1.78
CA GLN A 278 -12.23 12.23 2.17
C GLN A 278 -11.12 12.09 3.22
N LEU A 279 -9.97 12.76 3.02
CA LEU A 279 -8.89 12.74 4.00
C LEU A 279 -9.36 13.31 5.35
N ARG A 280 -10.07 14.46 5.34
CA ARG A 280 -10.66 15.01 6.57
C ARG A 280 -11.59 14.02 7.28
N TYR A 281 -12.41 13.30 6.51
CA TYR A 281 -13.32 12.32 7.08
C TYR A 281 -12.58 11.12 7.70
N PHE A 282 -11.57 10.60 7.02
CA PHE A 282 -10.87 9.39 7.47
C PHE A 282 -9.81 9.65 8.54
N PHE A 283 -9.28 10.86 8.62
CA PHE A 283 -8.28 11.22 9.63
C PHE A 283 -8.88 11.89 10.88
N SER A 284 -10.19 12.14 10.91
CA SER A 284 -10.88 12.74 12.06
C SER A 284 -11.25 11.73 13.15
#